data_4b291c7fbc0a91aea537ccc6e45f237e
#
_entry.id   4b291c7fbc0a91aea537ccc6e45f237e
#
_cell.length_a   1.000
_cell.length_b   1.000
_cell.length_c   1.000
_cell.angle_alpha   90.00
_cell.angle_beta   90.00
_cell.angle_gamma   90.00
#
_symmetry.space_group_name_H-M   'P 1'
#
loop_
_entity.id
_entity.type
_entity.pdbx_description
1 polymer ?
#
loop_
_entity_poly.entity_id
_entity_poly.type
_entity_poly.pdbx_seq_one_letter_code
_entity_poly.pdbx_strand_id
1 'polypeptide(L)'
;VEIGLSGNTTRMGRLLAPFGIRYVAVVERSTPSFSDGFDRPIGLRTRQALGSQLDLRPLATDPSVTVLVNESWMSSRAQFGSPVRLVGLDEPGELVVTDLTSGIPVLTDRRSSREQRGFVGAGEVLVAEAYDPNWRLLIGGETIFPEPSFGWAMRFDSPTSGRAALFHIRPD
;
A
#
# COMPACT_ATOMS: atom_id res chain seq x y z
N VAL A 1 -8.14 1.86 8.72
CA VAL A 1 -7.73 2.94 9.65
C VAL A 1 -8.52 2.83 10.95
N GLU A 2 -9.84 2.71 10.91
CA GLU A 2 -10.70 2.62 12.09
C GLU A 2 -10.29 1.49 13.04
N ILE A 3 -10.00 0.30 12.53
CA ILE A 3 -9.54 -0.86 13.32
C ILE A 3 -8.28 -0.53 14.12
N GLY A 4 -7.31 0.17 13.52
CA GLY A 4 -6.08 0.58 14.21
C GLY A 4 -6.31 1.65 15.25
N LEU A 5 -7.19 2.63 14.96
CA LEU A 5 -7.50 3.73 15.87
C LEU A 5 -8.41 3.32 17.04
N SER A 6 -9.20 2.26 16.87
CA SER A 6 -10.01 1.69 17.97
C SER A 6 -9.21 0.82 18.94
N GLY A 7 -7.92 0.58 18.67
CA GLY A 7 -7.06 -0.27 19.49
C GLY A 7 -7.24 -1.78 19.26
N ASN A 8 -7.98 -2.17 18.23
CA ASN A 8 -8.21 -3.59 17.91
C ASN A 8 -6.98 -4.27 17.26
N THR A 9 -5.97 -3.50 16.90
CA THR A 9 -4.67 -4.01 16.43
C THR A 9 -3.53 -3.08 16.80
N THR A 10 -2.34 -3.65 17.00
CA THR A 10 -1.07 -2.94 17.14
C THR A 10 -0.24 -3.00 15.86
N ARG A 11 -0.82 -3.41 14.74
CA ARG A 11 -0.18 -3.60 13.43
C ARG A 11 -0.90 -2.83 12.32
N MET A 12 -1.22 -1.57 12.59
CA MET A 12 -1.90 -0.70 11.63
C MET A 12 -1.08 -0.50 10.35
N GLY A 13 0.24 -0.49 10.44
CA GLY A 13 1.13 -0.38 9.29
C GLY A 13 0.92 -1.51 8.27
N ARG A 14 0.67 -2.73 8.72
CA ARG A 14 0.33 -3.86 7.84
C ARG A 14 -1.00 -3.67 7.11
N LEU A 15 -1.99 -3.07 7.77
CA LEU A 15 -3.26 -2.71 7.13
C LEU A 15 -3.11 -1.60 6.08
N LEU A 16 -2.08 -0.76 6.21
CA LEU A 16 -1.77 0.33 5.28
C LEU A 16 -0.84 -0.12 4.14
N ALA A 17 -0.14 -1.24 4.31
CA ALA A 17 0.85 -1.73 3.34
C ALA A 17 0.26 -1.95 1.93
N PRO A 18 -0.90 -2.63 1.74
CA PRO A 18 -1.48 -2.84 0.42
C PRO A 18 -1.80 -1.56 -0.35
N PHE A 19 -1.99 -0.45 0.37
CA PHE A 19 -2.22 0.88 -0.23
C PHE A 19 -0.94 1.60 -0.61
N GLY A 20 0.24 1.01 -0.37
CA GLY A 20 1.53 1.64 -0.62
C GLY A 20 1.81 2.83 0.31
N ILE A 21 1.12 2.93 1.45
CA ILE A 21 1.25 4.04 2.39
C ILE A 21 2.53 3.87 3.22
N ARG A 22 3.51 4.72 2.95
CA ARG A 22 4.80 4.72 3.64
C ARG A 22 4.86 5.68 4.83
N TYR A 23 4.14 6.78 4.77
CA TYR A 23 4.16 7.80 5.81
C TYR A 23 2.74 8.14 6.24
N VAL A 24 2.56 8.33 7.55
CA VAL A 24 1.33 8.85 8.15
C VAL A 24 1.69 10.17 8.80
N ALA A 25 1.16 11.27 8.29
CA ALA A 25 1.35 12.59 8.88
C ALA A 25 0.16 12.94 9.77
N VAL A 26 0.47 13.32 11.00
CA VAL A 26 -0.47 13.73 12.01
C VAL A 26 -0.27 15.22 12.26
N VAL A 27 -1.18 16.04 11.78
CA VAL A 27 -1.11 17.50 11.97
C VAL A 27 -1.67 17.84 13.35
N GLU A 28 -0.81 18.29 14.25
CA GLU A 28 -1.13 18.63 15.63
C GLU A 28 -1.73 20.04 15.73
N ARG A 29 -1.26 20.94 14.88
CA ARG A 29 -1.75 22.31 14.76
C ARG A 29 -1.84 22.66 13.28
N SER A 30 -3.01 23.00 12.80
CA SER A 30 -3.14 23.70 11.54
C SER A 30 -2.64 25.14 11.74
N THR A 31 -1.82 25.64 10.81
CA THR A 31 -1.24 26.99 10.75
C THR A 31 -2.25 28.08 11.12
N PRO A 32 -1.76 29.30 11.48
CA PRO A 32 -2.51 30.25 12.31
C PRO A 32 -3.95 30.39 11.83
N SER A 33 -4.86 29.85 12.60
CA SER A 33 -6.29 30.09 12.44
C SER A 33 -6.53 31.52 12.88
N PHE A 34 -7.10 32.35 12.00
CA PHE A 34 -7.58 33.67 12.35
C PHE A 34 -8.79 33.63 13.29
N SER A 35 -9.18 32.46 13.78
CA SER A 35 -10.28 32.26 14.73
C SER A 35 -9.89 31.19 15.75
N ASP A 36 -9.96 31.53 17.02
CA ASP A 36 -9.64 30.70 18.19
C ASP A 36 -10.47 29.41 18.35
N GLY A 37 -11.35 29.10 17.39
CA GLY A 37 -12.26 27.96 17.46
C GLY A 37 -11.87 26.73 16.66
N PHE A 38 -10.81 26.77 15.84
CA PHE A 38 -10.46 25.69 14.91
C PHE A 38 -9.24 24.85 15.31
N ASP A 39 -8.48 25.25 16.31
CA ASP A 39 -7.38 24.44 16.86
C ASP A 39 -7.96 23.29 17.71
N ARG A 40 -8.40 22.23 17.06
CA ARG A 40 -8.71 20.97 17.75
C ARG A 40 -7.49 20.06 17.66
N PRO A 41 -6.70 19.95 18.75
CA PRO A 41 -5.61 18.98 18.78
C PRO A 41 -6.19 17.58 18.62
N ILE A 42 -5.43 16.70 17.99
CA ILE A 42 -5.80 15.29 17.87
C ILE A 42 -6.11 14.75 19.27
N GLY A 43 -7.24 14.07 19.38
CA GLY A 43 -7.68 13.51 20.65
C GLY A 43 -6.62 12.59 21.27
N LEU A 44 -6.49 12.62 22.59
CA LEU A 44 -5.54 11.80 23.34
C LEU A 44 -5.62 10.31 22.97
N ARG A 45 -6.83 9.80 22.73
CA ARG A 45 -7.05 8.40 22.31
C ARG A 45 -6.39 8.07 20.97
N THR A 46 -6.49 8.98 19.99
CA THR A 46 -5.86 8.79 18.67
C THR A 46 -4.34 8.79 18.78
N ARG A 47 -3.76 9.69 19.60
CA ARG A 47 -2.31 9.69 19.87
C ARG A 47 -1.85 8.40 20.54
N GLN A 48 -2.57 7.94 21.54
CA GLN A 48 -2.27 6.69 22.23
C GLN A 48 -2.38 5.50 21.28
N ALA A 49 -3.42 5.45 20.45
CA ALA A 49 -3.62 4.38 19.47
C ALA A 49 -2.50 4.36 18.41
N LEU A 50 -2.05 5.52 17.91
CA LEU A 50 -0.93 5.62 16.98
C LEU A 50 0.41 5.30 17.67
N GLY A 51 0.61 5.77 18.89
CA GLY A 51 1.84 5.51 19.67
C GLY A 51 2.00 4.06 20.12
N SER A 52 0.91 3.28 20.16
CA SER A 52 0.94 1.86 20.50
C SER A 52 1.19 0.93 19.30
N GLN A 53 1.27 1.48 18.07
CA GLN A 53 1.51 0.66 16.89
C GLN A 53 2.97 0.20 16.83
N LEU A 54 3.17 -1.09 16.62
CA LEU A 54 4.50 -1.72 16.58
C LEU A 54 5.22 -1.53 15.25
N ASP A 55 4.48 -1.18 14.21
CA ASP A 55 4.94 -1.04 12.84
C ASP A 55 4.83 0.41 12.30
N LEU A 56 4.55 1.37 13.19
CA LEU A 56 4.62 2.79 12.90
C LEU A 56 5.67 3.46 13.79
N ARG A 57 6.79 3.86 13.18
CA ARG A 57 7.90 4.49 13.91
C ARG A 57 7.89 6.01 13.72
N PRO A 58 7.91 6.80 14.82
CA PRO A 58 7.97 8.24 14.69
C PRO A 58 9.29 8.71 14.08
N LEU A 59 9.21 9.69 13.19
CA LEU A 59 10.35 10.51 12.74
C LEU A 59 10.45 11.74 13.62
N ALA A 60 11.67 12.26 13.78
CA ALA A 60 11.88 13.58 14.39
C ALA A 60 11.26 14.64 13.46
N THR A 61 10.33 15.41 14.00
CA THR A 61 9.53 16.38 13.22
C THR A 61 9.31 17.66 14.00
N ASP A 62 8.74 18.62 13.34
CA ASP A 62 8.26 19.87 13.93
C ASP A 62 7.18 19.59 15.00
N PRO A 63 7.13 20.33 16.12
CA PRO A 63 6.12 20.14 17.16
C PRO A 63 4.66 20.23 16.68
N SER A 64 4.42 20.83 15.51
CA SER A 64 3.09 20.94 14.91
C SER A 64 2.68 19.77 14.04
N VAL A 65 3.64 18.90 13.66
CA VAL A 65 3.40 17.74 12.79
C VAL A 65 4.19 16.52 13.28
N THR A 66 3.51 15.44 13.57
CA THR A 66 4.13 14.14 13.81
C THR A 66 4.09 13.30 12.53
N VAL A 67 5.22 12.86 12.03
CA VAL A 67 5.28 11.91 10.91
C VAL A 67 5.67 10.54 11.43
N LEU A 68 4.89 9.54 11.07
CA LEU A 68 5.15 8.14 11.37
C LEU A 68 5.57 7.43 10.07
N VAL A 69 6.65 6.65 10.14
CA VAL A 69 7.07 5.75 9.06
C VAL A 69 6.38 4.42 9.25
N ASN A 70 5.75 3.93 8.20
CA ASN A 70 5.23 2.57 8.16
C ASN A 70 6.39 1.60 7.85
N GLU A 71 6.84 0.85 8.83
CA GLU A 71 7.91 -0.15 8.68
C GLU A 71 7.41 -1.41 7.94
N SER A 72 6.11 -1.62 7.89
CA SER A 72 5.48 -2.66 7.08
C SER A 72 5.17 -2.21 5.64
N TRP A 73 5.67 -1.02 5.23
CA TRP A 73 5.42 -0.50 3.89
C TRP A 73 5.96 -1.42 2.80
N MET A 74 5.21 -1.53 1.73
CA MET A 74 5.61 -2.15 0.48
C MET A 74 5.40 -1.19 -0.71
N SER A 75 6.05 -1.47 -1.83
CA SER A 75 5.83 -0.70 -3.06
C SER A 75 4.40 -0.90 -3.56
N SER A 76 3.82 0.15 -4.15
CA SER A 76 2.51 0.05 -4.83
C SER A 76 2.51 -0.92 -6.01
N ARG A 77 3.70 -1.34 -6.45
CA ARG A 77 3.90 -2.42 -7.41
C ARG A 77 4.99 -3.31 -6.86
N ALA A 78 4.58 -4.44 -6.35
CA ALA A 78 5.46 -5.36 -5.67
C ALA A 78 5.26 -6.78 -6.19
N GLN A 79 6.35 -7.48 -6.36
CA GLN A 79 6.35 -8.90 -6.68
C GLN A 79 6.60 -9.72 -5.43
N PHE A 80 5.86 -10.80 -5.31
CA PHE A 80 5.98 -11.77 -4.24
C PHE A 80 6.36 -13.14 -4.81
N GLY A 81 7.36 -13.76 -4.17
CA GLY A 81 7.69 -15.16 -4.37
C GLY A 81 7.11 -16.02 -3.26
N SER A 82 7.19 -17.35 -3.43
CA SER A 82 6.85 -18.29 -2.35
C SER A 82 7.63 -17.95 -1.05
N PRO A 83 7.00 -17.99 0.16
CA PRO A 83 5.69 -18.57 0.42
C PRO A 83 4.52 -17.57 0.45
N VAL A 84 4.75 -16.28 0.18
CA VAL A 84 3.70 -15.25 0.26
C VAL A 84 2.72 -15.44 -0.90
N ARG A 85 1.44 -15.55 -0.56
CA ARG A 85 0.34 -15.57 -1.52
C ARG A 85 -0.60 -14.41 -1.25
N LEU A 86 -1.02 -13.72 -2.31
CA LEU A 86 -1.95 -12.60 -2.24
C LEU A 86 -3.42 -13.04 -2.27
N VAL A 87 -3.65 -14.32 -2.60
CA VAL A 87 -4.99 -14.91 -2.59
C VAL A 87 -5.48 -15.09 -1.17
N GLY A 88 -6.71 -14.65 -0.90
CA GLY A 88 -7.34 -14.85 0.43
C GLY A 88 -6.99 -13.78 1.45
N LEU A 89 -6.24 -12.74 1.10
CA LEU A 89 -5.92 -11.62 2.00
C LEU A 89 -6.99 -10.52 1.98
N ASP A 90 -8.25 -10.88 1.82
CA ASP A 90 -9.35 -9.91 1.70
C ASP A 90 -9.83 -9.40 3.06
N GLU A 91 -9.53 -10.13 4.12
CA GLU A 91 -9.94 -9.80 5.49
C GLU A 91 -8.82 -9.08 6.26
N PRO A 92 -9.15 -8.03 7.04
CA PRO A 92 -8.17 -7.29 7.83
C PRO A 92 -7.35 -8.15 8.80
N GLY A 93 -7.95 -9.21 9.33
CA GLY A 93 -7.28 -10.14 10.25
C GLY A 93 -6.12 -10.88 9.60
N GLU A 94 -6.24 -11.24 8.34
CA GLU A 94 -5.21 -11.93 7.57
C GLU A 94 -4.07 -10.98 7.21
N LEU A 95 -4.38 -9.72 6.87
CA LEU A 95 -3.39 -8.69 6.62
C LEU A 95 -2.52 -8.39 7.84
N VAL A 96 -3.09 -8.38 9.03
CA VAL A 96 -2.33 -8.11 10.27
C VAL A 96 -1.27 -9.16 10.54
N VAL A 97 -1.50 -10.43 10.17
CA VAL A 97 -0.55 -11.52 10.40
C VAL A 97 0.41 -11.76 9.23
N THR A 98 0.07 -11.29 8.02
CA THR A 98 0.88 -11.49 6.82
C THR A 98 1.97 -10.43 6.71
N ASP A 99 3.20 -10.86 6.44
CA ASP A 99 4.32 -9.95 6.19
C ASP A 99 4.47 -9.68 4.69
N LEU A 100 4.07 -8.48 4.28
CA LEU A 100 4.18 -8.02 2.89
C LEU A 100 5.47 -7.23 2.62
N THR A 101 6.38 -7.09 3.59
CA THR A 101 7.65 -6.36 3.41
C THR A 101 8.63 -7.07 2.49
N SER A 102 8.43 -8.38 2.25
CA SER A 102 9.21 -9.17 1.30
C SER A 102 8.92 -8.83 -0.17
N GLY A 103 7.91 -8.02 -0.44
CA GLY A 103 7.55 -7.60 -1.79
C GLY A 103 8.66 -6.79 -2.47
N ILE A 104 9.17 -7.28 -3.59
CA ILE A 104 10.22 -6.63 -4.37
C ILE A 104 9.58 -5.60 -5.30
N PRO A 105 10.02 -4.32 -5.30
CA PRO A 105 9.52 -3.32 -6.22
C PRO A 105 9.75 -3.72 -7.68
N VAL A 106 8.70 -3.66 -8.50
CA VAL A 106 8.74 -3.99 -9.94
C VAL A 106 8.06 -2.89 -10.76
N LEU A 107 8.18 -2.92 -12.09
CA LEU A 107 7.52 -1.97 -12.99
C LEU A 107 7.84 -0.51 -12.64
N THR A 108 9.09 -0.23 -12.32
CA THR A 108 9.54 1.06 -11.77
C THR A 108 9.69 2.18 -12.80
N ASP A 109 9.72 1.84 -14.10
CA ASP A 109 9.81 2.80 -15.20
C ASP A 109 8.41 3.25 -15.62
N ARG A 110 7.99 4.40 -15.12
CA ARG A 110 6.68 4.97 -15.43
C ARG A 110 6.72 5.77 -16.73
N ARG A 111 6.07 5.29 -17.77
CA ARG A 111 5.94 5.96 -19.06
C ARG A 111 4.76 6.93 -19.10
N SER A 112 3.66 6.56 -18.47
CA SER A 112 2.47 7.41 -18.33
C SER A 112 1.66 6.97 -17.10
N SER A 113 0.51 7.60 -16.87
CA SER A 113 -0.46 7.11 -15.87
C SER A 113 -1.05 5.74 -16.21
N ARG A 114 -0.93 5.32 -17.47
CA ARG A 114 -1.53 4.09 -18.01
C ARG A 114 -0.52 3.09 -18.54
N GLU A 115 0.79 3.39 -18.42
CA GLU A 115 1.84 2.49 -18.90
C GLU A 115 3.05 2.55 -17.96
N GLN A 116 3.49 1.38 -17.54
CA GLN A 116 4.66 1.19 -16.72
C GLN A 116 5.44 -0.01 -17.22
N ARG A 117 6.76 0.05 -17.08
CA ARG A 117 7.67 -1.01 -17.55
C ARG A 117 8.66 -1.37 -16.46
N GLY A 118 9.21 -2.56 -16.58
CA GLY A 118 10.28 -3.01 -15.69
C GLY A 118 10.54 -4.50 -15.87
N PHE A 119 11.40 -5.01 -14.99
CA PHE A 119 11.60 -6.44 -14.89
C PHE A 119 10.60 -7.02 -13.89
N VAL A 120 10.03 -8.17 -14.22
CA VAL A 120 9.15 -8.95 -13.36
C VAL A 120 9.69 -10.38 -13.34
N GLY A 121 9.74 -11.00 -12.17
CA GLY A 121 10.06 -12.40 -12.02
C GLY A 121 8.84 -13.30 -12.17
N ALA A 122 9.00 -14.61 -12.01
CA ALA A 122 7.87 -15.52 -11.83
C ALA A 122 7.25 -15.33 -10.44
N GLY A 123 5.92 -15.42 -10.33
CA GLY A 123 5.16 -15.28 -9.10
C GLY A 123 4.08 -14.20 -9.17
N GLU A 124 3.52 -13.85 -8.03
CA GLU A 124 2.41 -12.90 -7.95
C GLU A 124 2.92 -11.45 -7.94
N VAL A 125 2.34 -10.62 -8.82
CA VAL A 125 2.61 -9.18 -8.92
C VAL A 125 1.40 -8.43 -8.42
N LEU A 126 1.56 -7.70 -7.32
CA LEU A 126 0.54 -6.79 -6.82
C LEU A 126 0.66 -5.43 -7.48
N VAL A 127 -0.48 -4.89 -7.89
CA VAL A 127 -0.64 -3.50 -8.30
C VAL A 127 -1.66 -2.85 -7.37
N ALA A 128 -1.20 -1.97 -6.50
CA ALA A 128 -2.00 -1.24 -5.53
C ALA A 128 -2.77 -0.09 -6.20
N GLU A 129 -3.62 -0.44 -7.14
CA GLU A 129 -4.59 0.41 -7.82
C GLU A 129 -5.95 -0.29 -7.82
N ALA A 130 -7.04 0.48 -7.90
CA ALA A 130 -8.39 -0.09 -7.93
C ALA A 130 -8.53 -1.12 -9.06
N TYR A 131 -9.16 -2.25 -8.75
CA TYR A 131 -9.37 -3.31 -9.72
C TYR A 131 -10.10 -2.78 -10.96
N ASP A 132 -9.47 -2.98 -12.11
CA ASP A 132 -10.06 -2.69 -13.41
C ASP A 132 -9.64 -3.80 -14.39
N PRO A 133 -10.61 -4.55 -14.98
CA PRO A 133 -10.34 -5.65 -15.88
C PRO A 133 -9.68 -5.22 -17.21
N ASN A 134 -9.51 -3.92 -17.47
CA ASN A 134 -8.83 -3.40 -18.65
C ASN A 134 -7.31 -3.29 -18.51
N TRP A 135 -6.75 -3.52 -17.33
CA TRP A 135 -5.32 -3.63 -17.18
C TRP A 135 -4.77 -4.92 -17.78
N ARG A 136 -3.57 -4.86 -18.33
CA ARG A 136 -2.85 -6.01 -18.89
C ARG A 136 -1.39 -5.96 -18.45
N LEU A 137 -0.86 -7.11 -18.09
CA LEU A 137 0.58 -7.31 -17.91
C LEU A 137 1.10 -8.13 -19.10
N LEU A 138 1.95 -7.54 -19.92
CA LEU A 138 2.62 -8.23 -21.05
C LEU A 138 4.03 -8.64 -20.60
N ILE A 139 4.35 -9.91 -20.67
CA ILE A 139 5.66 -10.46 -20.34
C ILE A 139 5.97 -11.65 -21.25
N GLY A 140 7.17 -11.70 -21.85
CA GLY A 140 7.57 -12.81 -22.72
C GLY A 140 6.70 -13.02 -23.95
N GLY A 141 5.91 -12.04 -24.36
CA GLY A 141 4.90 -12.15 -25.42
C GLY A 141 3.54 -12.65 -24.98
N GLU A 142 3.39 -13.03 -23.70
CA GLU A 142 2.12 -13.42 -23.10
C GLU A 142 1.42 -12.23 -22.47
N THR A 143 0.10 -12.19 -22.59
CA THR A 143 -0.76 -11.18 -21.95
C THR A 143 -1.46 -11.82 -20.76
N ILE A 144 -1.20 -11.28 -19.57
CA ILE A 144 -1.79 -11.73 -18.31
C ILE A 144 -2.89 -10.75 -17.90
N PHE A 145 -4.02 -11.29 -17.48
CA PHE A 145 -5.18 -10.54 -17.04
C PHE A 145 -5.13 -10.31 -15.52
N PRO A 146 -5.68 -9.19 -15.04
CA PRO A 146 -5.72 -8.92 -13.61
C PRO A 146 -6.76 -9.80 -12.91
N GLU A 147 -6.44 -10.17 -11.69
CA GLU A 147 -7.37 -10.74 -10.74
C GLU A 147 -7.53 -9.80 -9.54
N PRO A 148 -8.70 -9.77 -8.88
CA PRO A 148 -8.88 -8.95 -7.69
C PRO A 148 -8.01 -9.45 -6.54
N SER A 149 -7.53 -8.51 -5.70
CA SER A 149 -6.78 -8.78 -4.49
C SER A 149 -7.14 -7.75 -3.42
N PHE A 150 -7.15 -8.15 -2.16
CA PHE A 150 -7.51 -7.31 -1.00
C PHE A 150 -8.91 -6.67 -1.12
N GLY A 151 -9.82 -7.25 -1.90
CA GLY A 151 -11.16 -6.71 -2.17
C GLY A 151 -11.19 -5.43 -3.01
N TRP A 152 -10.03 -4.85 -3.41
CA TRP A 152 -10.00 -3.58 -4.16
C TRP A 152 -8.82 -3.44 -5.12
N ALA A 153 -7.68 -4.10 -4.88
CA ALA A 153 -6.47 -4.01 -5.70
C ALA A 153 -6.44 -5.07 -6.80
N MET A 154 -5.39 -5.08 -7.59
CA MET A 154 -5.15 -6.06 -8.64
C MET A 154 -3.92 -6.91 -8.35
N ARG A 155 -3.96 -8.18 -8.73
CA ARG A 155 -2.79 -9.05 -8.84
C ARG A 155 -2.71 -9.66 -10.23
N PHE A 156 -1.49 -10.01 -10.62
CA PHE A 156 -1.19 -10.76 -11.84
C PHE A 156 -0.33 -11.96 -11.46
N ASP A 157 -0.67 -13.13 -11.94
CA ASP A 157 0.15 -14.32 -11.73
C ASP A 157 1.10 -14.51 -12.92
N SER A 158 2.37 -14.15 -12.74
CA SER A 158 3.39 -14.22 -13.79
C SER A 158 4.04 -15.59 -13.81
N PRO A 159 3.84 -16.38 -14.88
CA PRO A 159 4.42 -17.73 -14.97
C PRO A 159 5.93 -17.69 -15.28
N THR A 160 6.43 -16.58 -15.81
CA THR A 160 7.80 -16.43 -16.29
C THR A 160 8.47 -15.17 -15.78
N SER A 161 9.79 -15.10 -15.91
CA SER A 161 10.58 -13.91 -15.60
C SER A 161 11.00 -13.19 -16.87
N GLY A 162 10.97 -11.85 -16.86
CA GLY A 162 11.42 -11.08 -18.02
C GLY A 162 11.10 -9.60 -17.93
N ARG A 163 11.38 -8.91 -19.04
CA ARG A 163 10.90 -7.53 -19.21
C ARG A 163 9.39 -7.53 -19.41
N ALA A 164 8.71 -6.69 -18.66
CA ALA A 164 7.26 -6.60 -18.67
C ALA A 164 6.80 -5.18 -18.91
N ALA A 165 5.57 -5.05 -19.44
CA ALA A 165 4.85 -3.82 -19.58
C ALA A 165 3.46 -3.99 -18.97
N LEU A 166 3.12 -3.15 -18.00
CA LEU A 166 1.77 -3.01 -17.46
C LEU A 166 1.09 -1.85 -18.18
N PHE A 167 -0.05 -2.06 -18.78
CA PHE A 167 -0.78 -1.03 -19.50
C PHE A 167 -2.30 -1.19 -19.39
N HIS A 168 -2.97 -0.06 -19.49
CA HIS A 168 -4.43 0.01 -19.45
C HIS A 168 -4.99 0.18 -20.87
N ILE A 169 -5.88 -0.73 -21.26
CA ILE A 169 -6.61 -0.68 -22.54
C ILE A 169 -7.80 0.27 -22.36
N ARG A 170 -7.97 1.23 -23.27
CA ARG A 170 -9.20 2.03 -23.28
C ARG A 170 -10.34 1.15 -23.79
N PRO A 171 -11.49 1.10 -23.09
CA PRO A 171 -12.68 0.61 -23.72
C PRO A 171 -13.06 1.58 -24.85
N ASP A 172 -13.43 1.04 -25.99
CA ASP A 172 -13.96 1.78 -27.13
C ASP A 172 -15.32 2.43 -26.80
#